data_d504cc27f316ce846aac1aa0f2091f34
#
_entry.id   d504cc27f316ce846aac1aa0f2091f34
#
_cell.length_a   1.000
_cell.length_b   1.000
_cell.length_c   1.000
_cell.angle_alpha   90.00
_cell.angle_beta   90.00
_cell.angle_gamma   90.00
#
_symmetry.space_group_name_H-M   'P 1'
#
loop_
_entity.id
_entity.type
_entity.pdbx_description
1 polymer ?
#
loop_
_entity_poly.entity_id
_entity_poly.type
_entity_poly.pdbx_seq_one_letter_code
_entity_poly.pdbx_strand_id
1 'polypeptide(L)'
;YDRYGRLKRTSLPFKGNDPTLWNTYTYDSNDRIISLKYASGKEDTFSYSNTSVTSVVDGVSKTEKQDASGNIISVTDPAGATAYNYRPDGQMNSVIAPGQITTTFGYDDFGRRITMNDPSFGLIEYGYDAMGNGVLETDANGNTTKKTYDNFHRLTKKEVAGQTINYSYNADNLIESEVSSNGTSKTYTYDALMRLKTMKETNVDGKWLKKTFTYTSGRISDLAYASNVGSIVTENYTYSYGNLSEVKLNSSTSIWKLTAENSLGLTTGVSTGILTRTYSYDANGIPTGRVVKNGSTVIQNSGYNFNAKTGNLNWRKDNVRNIQESFGYDNLNRLTSFAGKTAAYSNNGNITNISNVGAFVYNDEKPYAIASITPYGTEVPLREQQITYNALRRPETITENGYVATFTYNGEGNRVKMNLKKNNQVQL
;
A
#
# COMPACT_ATOMS: atom_id res chain seq x y z
N TYR A 1 -7.30 -30.56 15.85
CA TYR A 1 -8.23 -30.03 16.86
C TYR A 1 -7.89 -30.62 18.21
N ASP A 2 -8.28 -29.95 19.32
CA ASP A 2 -8.19 -30.48 20.67
C ASP A 2 -9.47 -31.29 21.02
N ARG A 3 -9.52 -31.80 22.28
CA ARG A 3 -10.67 -32.59 22.76
C ARG A 3 -12.00 -31.81 22.84
N TYR A 4 -11.95 -30.48 22.77
CA TYR A 4 -13.13 -29.61 22.79
C TYR A 4 -13.55 -29.15 21.39
N GLY A 5 -12.88 -29.63 20.33
CA GLY A 5 -13.14 -29.25 18.94
C GLY A 5 -12.51 -27.92 18.52
N ARG A 6 -11.65 -27.33 19.38
CA ARG A 6 -10.95 -26.07 19.04
C ARG A 6 -9.71 -26.36 18.21
N LEU A 7 -9.34 -25.41 17.35
CA LEU A 7 -8.16 -25.54 16.48
C LEU A 7 -6.88 -25.61 17.32
N LYS A 8 -6.27 -26.80 17.43
CA LYS A 8 -5.05 -27.00 18.20
C LYS A 8 -3.80 -26.63 17.42
N ARG A 9 -3.75 -26.94 16.13
CA ARG A 9 -2.61 -26.63 15.27
C ARG A 9 -3.00 -26.58 13.80
N THR A 10 -2.27 -25.79 13.00
CA THR A 10 -2.33 -25.77 11.54
C THR A 10 -0.95 -26.03 10.96
N SER A 11 -0.85 -26.84 9.92
CA SER A 11 0.41 -27.04 9.22
C SER A 11 0.72 -25.84 8.32
N LEU A 12 1.99 -25.55 8.13
CA LEU A 12 2.44 -24.79 6.97
C LEU A 12 2.22 -25.62 5.70
N PRO A 13 2.22 -25.01 4.50
CA PRO A 13 2.24 -25.75 3.25
C PRO A 13 3.37 -26.78 3.25
N PHE A 14 3.13 -27.97 2.71
CA PHE A 14 4.11 -29.04 2.67
C PHE A 14 3.97 -29.83 1.35
N LYS A 15 5.05 -30.49 0.97
CA LYS A 15 5.10 -31.41 -0.17
C LYS A 15 5.49 -32.78 0.35
N GLY A 16 4.62 -33.77 0.15
CA GLY A 16 4.77 -35.13 0.70
C GLY A 16 3.51 -35.58 1.45
N ASN A 17 3.63 -36.62 2.24
CA ASN A 17 2.48 -37.24 2.93
C ASN A 17 2.15 -36.58 4.28
N ASP A 18 3.15 -36.05 4.98
CA ASP A 18 2.98 -35.51 6.32
C ASP A 18 3.60 -34.11 6.50
N PRO A 19 2.89 -33.17 7.13
CA PRO A 19 3.42 -31.88 7.48
C PRO A 19 4.43 -31.97 8.63
N THR A 20 5.53 -31.23 8.51
CA THR A 20 6.60 -31.17 9.52
C THR A 20 6.60 -29.87 10.34
N LEU A 21 6.01 -28.82 9.81
CA LEU A 21 5.97 -27.49 10.43
C LEU A 21 4.55 -27.11 10.84
N TRP A 22 4.37 -26.67 12.08
CA TRP A 22 3.07 -26.41 12.67
C TRP A 22 3.02 -25.09 13.40
N ASN A 23 1.94 -24.35 13.20
CA ASN A 23 1.51 -23.28 14.10
C ASN A 23 0.60 -23.91 15.17
N THR A 24 0.80 -23.55 16.44
CA THR A 24 0.09 -24.15 17.57
C THR A 24 -0.68 -23.09 18.36
N TYR A 25 -1.91 -23.39 18.70
CA TYR A 25 -2.83 -22.50 19.42
C TYR A 25 -3.03 -23.03 20.85
N THR A 26 -3.06 -22.12 21.83
CA THR A 26 -3.47 -22.40 23.20
C THR A 26 -4.61 -21.48 23.62
N TYR A 27 -5.43 -21.97 24.55
CA TYR A 27 -6.69 -21.33 24.94
C TYR A 27 -6.78 -21.22 26.47
N ASP A 28 -7.49 -20.21 26.96
CA ASP A 28 -7.90 -20.10 28.35
C ASP A 28 -9.16 -20.96 28.64
N SER A 29 -9.66 -20.87 29.90
CA SER A 29 -10.86 -21.60 30.36
C SER A 29 -12.16 -21.10 29.69
N ASN A 30 -12.15 -19.94 29.02
CA ASN A 30 -13.29 -19.34 28.34
C ASN A 30 -13.18 -19.50 26.81
N ASP A 31 -12.37 -20.44 26.33
CA ASP A 31 -12.15 -20.77 24.91
C ASP A 31 -11.53 -19.63 24.08
N ARG A 32 -10.89 -18.64 24.73
CA ARG A 32 -10.20 -17.55 24.05
C ARG A 32 -8.74 -17.92 23.81
N ILE A 33 -8.19 -17.55 22.63
CA ILE A 33 -6.78 -17.79 22.29
C ILE A 33 -5.89 -16.96 23.20
N ILE A 34 -4.97 -17.60 23.93
CA ILE A 34 -3.95 -16.91 24.75
C ILE A 34 -2.56 -16.96 24.16
N SER A 35 -2.28 -17.91 23.25
CA SER A 35 -1.02 -17.94 22.50
C SER A 35 -1.21 -18.57 21.13
N LEU A 36 -0.49 -18.00 20.16
CA LEU A 36 -0.25 -18.55 18.83
C LEU A 36 1.26 -18.68 18.64
N LYS A 37 1.76 -19.90 18.71
CA LYS A 37 3.16 -20.22 18.47
C LYS A 37 3.35 -20.67 17.03
N TYR A 38 4.13 -19.92 16.27
CA TYR A 38 4.47 -20.20 14.86
C TYR A 38 5.57 -21.25 14.74
N ALA A 39 5.60 -21.95 13.62
CA ALA A 39 6.68 -22.89 13.29
C ALA A 39 8.08 -22.24 13.34
N SER A 40 8.18 -20.94 13.04
CA SER A 40 9.42 -20.15 13.12
C SER A 40 9.94 -19.92 14.54
N GLY A 41 9.16 -20.29 15.57
CA GLY A 41 9.45 -19.99 16.97
C GLY A 41 8.97 -18.61 17.43
N LYS A 42 8.39 -17.79 16.53
CA LYS A 42 7.64 -16.61 16.90
C LYS A 42 6.44 -17.01 17.76
N GLU A 43 6.07 -16.17 18.72
CA GLU A 43 4.87 -16.39 19.54
C GLU A 43 4.14 -15.06 19.71
N ASP A 44 2.86 -15.06 19.36
CA ASP A 44 1.93 -13.99 19.67
C ASP A 44 1.12 -14.41 20.89
N THR A 45 0.97 -13.51 21.88
CA THR A 45 0.26 -13.79 23.12
C THR A 45 -0.89 -12.83 23.35
N PHE A 46 -1.92 -13.31 24.02
CA PHE A 46 -3.12 -12.54 24.34
C PHE A 46 -3.49 -12.75 25.81
N SER A 47 -3.83 -11.68 26.49
CA SER A 47 -4.38 -11.72 27.84
C SER A 47 -5.65 -10.89 27.92
N TYR A 48 -6.59 -11.34 28.74
CA TYR A 48 -7.92 -10.77 28.83
C TYR A 48 -8.20 -10.34 30.27
N SER A 49 -8.64 -9.12 30.46
CA SER A 49 -9.00 -8.58 31.76
C SER A 49 -10.23 -7.68 31.63
N ASN A 50 -11.38 -8.14 32.19
CA ASN A 50 -12.66 -7.43 32.06
C ASN A 50 -12.96 -7.04 30.59
N THR A 51 -12.95 -5.73 30.31
CA THR A 51 -13.19 -5.15 28.98
C THR A 51 -11.89 -4.86 28.21
N SER A 52 -10.75 -5.38 28.68
CA SER A 52 -9.45 -5.11 28.03
C SER A 52 -8.83 -6.39 27.47
N VAL A 53 -8.21 -6.25 26.29
CA VAL A 53 -7.38 -7.29 25.66
C VAL A 53 -5.98 -6.73 25.47
N THR A 54 -4.98 -7.40 26.06
CA THR A 54 -3.58 -7.07 25.77
C THR A 54 -3.03 -8.16 24.85
N SER A 55 -2.50 -7.74 23.72
CA SER A 55 -1.81 -8.59 22.75
C SER A 55 -0.34 -8.22 22.66
N VAL A 56 0.52 -9.22 22.47
CA VAL A 56 1.92 -9.01 22.05
C VAL A 56 2.07 -9.70 20.70
N VAL A 57 2.15 -8.91 19.64
CA VAL A 57 2.26 -9.37 18.25
C VAL A 57 3.53 -8.76 17.65
N ASP A 58 4.35 -9.59 17.00
CA ASP A 58 5.66 -9.15 16.48
C ASP A 58 6.55 -8.46 17.54
N GLY A 59 6.38 -8.85 18.82
CA GLY A 59 7.09 -8.25 19.93
C GLY A 59 6.54 -6.91 20.42
N VAL A 60 5.51 -6.36 19.78
CA VAL A 60 4.86 -5.11 20.18
C VAL A 60 3.67 -5.41 21.09
N SER A 61 3.69 -4.83 22.30
CA SER A 61 2.57 -4.92 23.23
C SER A 61 1.53 -3.86 22.92
N LYS A 62 0.26 -4.27 22.83
CA LYS A 62 -0.90 -3.41 22.56
C LYS A 62 -2.04 -3.79 23.48
N THR A 63 -2.61 -2.82 24.18
CA THR A 63 -3.79 -3.01 25.02
C THR A 63 -4.97 -2.27 24.44
N GLU A 64 -6.03 -2.97 24.10
CA GLU A 64 -7.32 -2.44 23.66
C GLU A 64 -8.30 -2.51 24.83
N LYS A 65 -9.00 -1.41 25.09
CA LYS A 65 -10.05 -1.31 26.09
C LYS A 65 -11.38 -1.01 25.43
N GLN A 66 -12.42 -1.72 25.81
CA GLN A 66 -13.78 -1.56 25.31
C GLN A 66 -14.70 -0.98 26.39
N ASP A 67 -15.77 -0.32 25.95
CA ASP A 67 -16.91 0.04 26.82
C ASP A 67 -17.87 -1.16 26.99
N ALA A 68 -18.97 -0.93 27.70
CA ALA A 68 -20.00 -1.96 27.92
C ALA A 68 -20.76 -2.36 26.64
N SER A 69 -20.72 -1.53 25.60
CA SER A 69 -21.35 -1.78 24.29
C SER A 69 -20.40 -2.51 23.32
N GLY A 70 -19.13 -2.73 23.72
CA GLY A 70 -18.10 -3.36 22.89
C GLY A 70 -17.34 -2.40 21.99
N ASN A 71 -17.54 -1.08 22.08
CA ASN A 71 -16.76 -0.11 21.33
C ASN A 71 -15.35 0.02 21.92
N ILE A 72 -14.32 0.07 21.07
CA ILE A 72 -12.96 0.33 21.52
C ILE A 72 -12.83 1.80 21.95
N ILE A 73 -12.63 2.06 23.22
CA ILE A 73 -12.49 3.41 23.78
C ILE A 73 -11.05 3.84 23.99
N SER A 74 -10.10 2.91 24.00
CA SER A 74 -8.68 3.21 24.10
C SER A 74 -7.84 2.09 23.50
N VAL A 75 -6.76 2.48 22.82
CA VAL A 75 -5.68 1.59 22.40
C VAL A 75 -4.38 2.16 22.92
N THR A 76 -3.65 1.38 23.72
CA THR A 76 -2.38 1.79 24.32
C THR A 76 -1.26 0.88 23.79
N ASP A 77 -0.19 1.47 23.29
CA ASP A 77 1.03 0.83 22.84
C ASP A 77 2.27 1.56 23.41
N PRO A 78 3.53 1.19 23.09
CA PRO A 78 4.72 1.88 23.57
C PRO A 78 4.85 3.37 23.17
N ALA A 79 4.09 3.84 22.17
CA ALA A 79 4.05 5.26 21.80
C ALA A 79 3.11 6.08 22.70
N GLY A 80 2.16 5.41 23.36
CA GLY A 80 1.16 6.06 24.22
C GLY A 80 -0.25 5.52 23.96
N ALA A 81 -1.24 6.29 24.42
CA ALA A 81 -2.64 5.93 24.27
C ALA A 81 -3.31 6.75 23.16
N THR A 82 -4.08 6.05 22.32
CA THR A 82 -5.08 6.66 21.43
C THR A 82 -6.44 6.44 22.06
N ALA A 83 -7.20 7.53 22.28
CA ALA A 83 -8.55 7.49 22.83
C ALA A 83 -9.60 7.66 21.71
N TYR A 84 -10.71 6.97 21.85
CA TYR A 84 -11.84 7.02 20.93
C TYR A 84 -13.09 7.41 21.72
N ASN A 85 -13.76 8.46 21.30
CA ASN A 85 -14.99 8.92 21.93
C ASN A 85 -16.17 8.68 20.98
N TYR A 86 -17.28 8.29 21.55
CA TYR A 86 -18.51 7.96 20.81
C TYR A 86 -19.67 8.81 21.27
N ARG A 87 -20.59 9.05 20.38
CA ARG A 87 -21.90 9.61 20.66
C ARG A 87 -22.80 8.53 21.32
N PRO A 88 -23.90 8.93 21.95
CA PRO A 88 -24.86 7.98 22.53
C PRO A 88 -25.45 7.00 21.51
N ASP A 89 -25.47 7.36 20.23
CA ASP A 89 -25.93 6.53 19.11
C ASP A 89 -24.88 5.51 18.62
N GLY A 90 -23.69 5.48 19.25
CA GLY A 90 -22.58 4.58 18.91
C GLY A 90 -21.66 5.09 17.80
N GLN A 91 -21.91 6.27 17.24
CA GLN A 91 -21.05 6.85 16.22
C GLN A 91 -19.81 7.51 16.84
N MET A 92 -18.66 7.35 16.17
CA MET A 92 -17.40 7.93 16.64
C MET A 92 -17.44 9.47 16.57
N ASN A 93 -17.26 10.13 17.72
CA ASN A 93 -17.24 11.57 17.81
C ASN A 93 -15.84 12.16 17.63
N SER A 94 -14.83 11.51 18.22
CA SER A 94 -13.45 11.96 18.07
C SER A 94 -12.45 10.84 18.29
N VAL A 95 -11.24 11.04 17.74
CA VAL A 95 -10.04 10.26 18.01
C VAL A 95 -8.97 11.20 18.55
N ILE A 96 -8.33 10.83 19.65
CA ILE A 96 -7.23 11.59 20.27
C ILE A 96 -5.98 10.71 20.23
N ALA A 97 -5.06 11.02 19.33
CA ALA A 97 -3.79 10.32 19.18
C ALA A 97 -2.74 10.79 20.22
N PRO A 98 -1.61 10.07 20.41
CA PRO A 98 -0.50 10.52 21.22
C PRO A 98 -0.05 11.94 20.84
N GLY A 99 0.24 12.79 21.85
CA GLY A 99 0.51 14.23 21.64
C GLY A 99 -0.76 15.09 21.63
N GLN A 100 -1.92 14.56 22.05
CA GLN A 100 -3.22 15.27 22.09
C GLN A 100 -3.72 15.71 20.71
N ILE A 101 -3.29 15.02 19.66
CA ILE A 101 -3.70 15.31 18.29
C ILE A 101 -5.11 14.76 18.08
N THR A 102 -6.07 15.68 17.90
CA THR A 102 -7.50 15.35 17.89
C THR A 102 -8.10 15.49 16.50
N THR A 103 -8.74 14.41 16.01
CA THR A 103 -9.62 14.42 14.85
C THR A 103 -11.07 14.30 15.33
N THR A 104 -11.98 15.14 14.81
CA THR A 104 -13.40 15.14 15.17
C THR A 104 -14.29 14.86 13.99
N PHE A 105 -15.49 14.32 14.27
CA PHE A 105 -16.49 13.95 13.27
C PHE A 105 -17.86 14.51 13.63
N GLY A 106 -18.57 15.05 12.63
CA GLY A 106 -19.96 15.49 12.75
C GLY A 106 -20.86 14.66 11.85
N TYR A 107 -22.11 14.50 12.27
CA TYR A 107 -23.11 13.67 11.60
C TYR A 107 -24.45 14.39 11.51
N ASP A 108 -25.21 14.10 10.48
CA ASP A 108 -26.59 14.52 10.34
C ASP A 108 -27.56 13.61 11.15
N ASP A 109 -28.85 13.94 11.12
CA ASP A 109 -29.90 13.19 11.84
C ASP A 109 -30.11 11.77 11.29
N PHE A 110 -29.61 11.46 10.10
CA PHE A 110 -29.62 10.12 9.51
C PHE A 110 -28.36 9.30 9.85
N GLY A 111 -27.44 9.88 10.63
CA GLY A 111 -26.18 9.24 10.98
C GLY A 111 -25.13 9.26 9.88
N ARG A 112 -25.29 10.09 8.84
CA ARG A 112 -24.29 10.23 7.78
C ARG A 112 -23.28 11.28 8.19
N ARG A 113 -21.98 11.02 7.96
CA ARG A 113 -20.92 11.95 8.33
C ARG A 113 -20.94 13.20 7.45
N ILE A 114 -21.20 14.36 8.03
CA ILE A 114 -21.24 15.66 7.35
C ILE A 114 -19.96 16.46 7.53
N THR A 115 -19.16 16.19 8.59
CA THR A 115 -17.88 16.86 8.79
C THR A 115 -16.80 15.90 9.30
N MET A 116 -15.57 16.18 8.95
CA MET A 116 -14.36 15.63 9.56
C MET A 116 -13.37 16.79 9.70
N ASN A 117 -12.90 17.03 10.92
CA ASN A 117 -11.84 18.01 11.15
C ASN A 117 -10.58 17.28 11.64
N ASP A 118 -9.58 17.21 10.78
CA ASP A 118 -8.30 16.56 11.04
C ASP A 118 -7.19 17.63 11.08
N PRO A 119 -6.28 17.60 12.07
CA PRO A 119 -5.22 18.60 12.21
C PRO A 119 -4.31 18.75 10.98
N SER A 120 -4.15 17.69 10.18
CA SER A 120 -3.29 17.71 8.99
C SER A 120 -4.04 18.12 7.72
N PHE A 121 -5.28 17.63 7.56
CA PHE A 121 -6.10 17.89 6.38
C PHE A 121 -7.02 19.10 6.55
N GLY A 122 -7.28 19.54 7.79
CA GLY A 122 -8.26 20.57 8.12
C GLY A 122 -9.70 20.05 8.04
N LEU A 123 -10.66 20.97 7.97
CA LEU A 123 -12.08 20.66 7.87
C LEU A 123 -12.42 20.13 6.48
N ILE A 124 -13.10 18.98 6.46
CA ILE A 124 -13.71 18.42 5.25
C ILE A 124 -15.22 18.33 5.52
N GLU A 125 -16.01 18.84 4.59
CA GLU A 125 -17.47 18.84 4.64
C GLU A 125 -18.04 17.91 3.56
N TYR A 126 -19.11 17.19 3.89
CA TYR A 126 -19.76 16.23 3.01
C TYR A 126 -21.24 16.56 2.84
N GLY A 127 -21.74 16.48 1.61
CA GLY A 127 -23.15 16.65 1.28
C GLY A 127 -23.73 15.40 0.64
N TYR A 128 -25.02 15.17 0.87
CA TYR A 128 -25.72 13.99 0.40
C TYR A 128 -27.02 14.39 -0.31
N ASP A 129 -27.42 13.58 -1.28
CA ASP A 129 -28.77 13.69 -1.86
C ASP A 129 -29.86 13.01 -0.99
N ALA A 130 -31.11 13.10 -1.42
CA ALA A 130 -32.24 12.50 -0.71
C ALA A 130 -32.16 10.95 -0.67
N MET A 131 -31.40 10.33 -1.57
CA MET A 131 -31.22 8.88 -1.64
C MET A 131 -30.00 8.40 -0.82
N GLY A 132 -29.25 9.33 -0.19
CA GLY A 132 -28.08 9.03 0.62
C GLY A 132 -26.76 8.93 -0.15
N ASN A 133 -26.75 9.23 -1.43
CA ASN A 133 -25.48 9.27 -2.19
C ASN A 133 -24.66 10.49 -1.78
N GLY A 134 -23.33 10.33 -1.61
CA GLY A 134 -22.42 11.44 -1.35
C GLY A 134 -22.21 12.29 -2.61
N VAL A 135 -22.84 13.48 -2.66
CA VAL A 135 -22.85 14.34 -3.85
C VAL A 135 -21.88 15.50 -3.78
N LEU A 136 -21.38 15.86 -2.60
CA LEU A 136 -20.48 16.98 -2.39
C LEU A 136 -19.41 16.63 -1.35
N GLU A 137 -18.18 17.04 -1.63
CA GLU A 137 -17.07 17.07 -0.68
C GLU A 137 -16.36 18.41 -0.84
N THR A 138 -16.16 19.15 0.26
CA THR A 138 -15.41 20.41 0.30
C THR A 138 -14.23 20.24 1.23
N ASP A 139 -13.03 20.51 0.74
CA ASP A 139 -11.83 20.45 1.56
C ASP A 139 -11.54 21.78 2.29
N ALA A 140 -10.57 21.78 3.21
CA ALA A 140 -10.17 22.95 3.99
C ALA A 140 -9.67 24.15 3.15
N ASN A 141 -9.30 23.93 1.88
CA ASN A 141 -8.90 24.98 0.96
C ASN A 141 -10.09 25.49 0.11
N GLY A 142 -11.31 25.01 0.36
CA GLY A 142 -12.51 25.34 -0.40
C GLY A 142 -12.61 24.62 -1.75
N ASN A 143 -11.72 23.66 -2.05
CA ASN A 143 -11.86 22.86 -3.25
C ASN A 143 -13.04 21.90 -3.13
N THR A 144 -13.88 21.85 -4.16
CA THR A 144 -15.08 21.01 -4.17
C THR A 144 -14.93 19.85 -5.14
N THR A 145 -15.44 18.69 -4.72
CA THR A 145 -15.73 17.55 -5.59
C THR A 145 -17.24 17.33 -5.60
N LYS A 146 -17.87 17.45 -6.79
CA LYS A 146 -19.30 17.19 -6.98
C LYS A 146 -19.50 15.87 -7.72
N LYS A 147 -20.51 15.12 -7.33
CA LYS A 147 -20.86 13.83 -7.92
C LYS A 147 -22.34 13.78 -8.24
N THR A 148 -22.68 13.19 -9.38
CA THR A 148 -24.07 12.95 -9.82
C THR A 148 -24.27 11.46 -10.03
N TYR A 149 -25.40 10.97 -9.61
CA TYR A 149 -25.76 9.56 -9.69
C TYR A 149 -27.04 9.36 -10.49
N ASP A 150 -27.21 8.19 -11.07
CA ASP A 150 -28.47 7.79 -11.67
C ASP A 150 -29.42 7.14 -10.64
N ASN A 151 -30.59 6.72 -11.11
CA ASN A 151 -31.60 6.09 -10.25
C ASN A 151 -31.21 4.69 -9.70
N PHE A 152 -30.09 4.14 -10.18
CA PHE A 152 -29.49 2.90 -9.69
C PHE A 152 -28.29 3.14 -8.75
N HIS A 153 -28.13 4.39 -8.26
CA HIS A 153 -27.00 4.82 -7.42
C HIS A 153 -25.62 4.67 -8.09
N ARG A 154 -25.55 4.64 -9.44
CA ARG A 154 -24.30 4.57 -10.16
C ARG A 154 -23.82 5.99 -10.46
N LEU A 155 -22.50 6.25 -10.26
CA LEU A 155 -21.88 7.54 -10.54
C LEU A 155 -21.88 7.83 -12.04
N THR A 156 -22.60 8.86 -12.48
CA THR A 156 -22.68 9.26 -13.90
C THR A 156 -21.79 10.45 -14.22
N LYS A 157 -21.49 11.32 -13.22
CA LYS A 157 -20.67 12.50 -13.40
C LYS A 157 -19.88 12.83 -12.13
N LYS A 158 -18.63 13.24 -12.29
CA LYS A 158 -17.78 13.81 -11.24
C LYS A 158 -17.17 15.12 -11.74
N GLU A 159 -17.25 16.16 -10.92
CA GLU A 159 -16.64 17.47 -11.18
C GLU A 159 -15.60 17.73 -10.08
N VAL A 160 -14.36 17.91 -10.46
CA VAL A 160 -13.24 18.10 -9.53
C VAL A 160 -12.09 18.85 -10.22
N ALA A 161 -11.51 19.83 -9.51
CA ALA A 161 -10.36 20.59 -10.01
C ALA A 161 -10.58 21.20 -11.42
N GLY A 162 -11.77 21.71 -11.71
CA GLY A 162 -12.12 22.27 -13.01
C GLY A 162 -12.34 21.25 -14.13
N GLN A 163 -12.25 19.96 -13.83
CA GLN A 163 -12.51 18.89 -14.79
C GLN A 163 -13.87 18.25 -14.53
N THR A 164 -14.51 17.81 -15.62
CA THR A 164 -15.73 16.98 -15.57
C THR A 164 -15.39 15.61 -16.13
N ILE A 165 -15.71 14.56 -15.37
CA ILE A 165 -15.59 13.17 -15.79
C ILE A 165 -17.00 12.60 -15.91
N ASN A 166 -17.32 12.06 -17.09
CA ASN A 166 -18.58 11.37 -17.35
C ASN A 166 -18.34 9.86 -17.37
N TYR A 167 -19.23 9.10 -16.76
CA TYR A 167 -19.20 7.66 -16.67
C TYR A 167 -20.39 7.07 -17.42
N SER A 168 -20.17 6.02 -18.20
CA SER A 168 -21.23 5.23 -18.82
C SER A 168 -21.16 3.78 -18.41
N TYR A 169 -22.29 3.10 -18.47
CA TYR A 169 -22.45 1.71 -18.08
C TYR A 169 -23.16 0.92 -19.19
N ASN A 170 -22.74 -0.31 -19.41
CA ASN A 170 -23.41 -1.21 -20.34
C ASN A 170 -24.72 -1.78 -19.74
N ALA A 171 -25.41 -2.63 -20.53
CA ALA A 171 -26.67 -3.27 -20.10
C ALA A 171 -26.51 -4.19 -18.89
N ASP A 172 -25.30 -4.71 -18.64
CA ASP A 172 -24.98 -5.58 -17.49
C ASP A 172 -24.55 -4.78 -16.24
N ASN A 173 -24.73 -3.45 -16.24
CA ASN A 173 -24.33 -2.52 -15.18
C ASN A 173 -22.79 -2.44 -14.95
N LEU A 174 -21.99 -2.89 -15.90
CA LEU A 174 -20.54 -2.76 -15.85
C LEU A 174 -20.13 -1.41 -16.46
N ILE A 175 -19.06 -0.80 -15.91
CA ILE A 175 -18.55 0.47 -16.43
C ILE A 175 -18.06 0.30 -17.87
N GLU A 176 -18.56 1.13 -18.80
CA GLU A 176 -18.20 1.08 -20.21
C GLU A 176 -17.21 2.18 -20.57
N SER A 177 -17.36 3.37 -19.97
CA SER A 177 -16.41 4.46 -20.20
C SER A 177 -16.28 5.41 -19.03
N GLU A 178 -15.12 6.06 -18.98
CA GLU A 178 -14.78 7.23 -18.19
C GLU A 178 -14.19 8.27 -19.16
N VAL A 179 -14.84 9.41 -19.30
CA VAL A 179 -14.41 10.45 -20.25
C VAL A 179 -14.26 11.77 -19.52
N SER A 180 -13.03 12.30 -19.48
CA SER A 180 -12.72 13.57 -18.84
C SER A 180 -12.69 14.72 -19.84
N SER A 181 -13.14 15.91 -19.40
CA SER A 181 -13.11 17.16 -20.17
C SER A 181 -11.71 17.60 -20.59
N ASN A 182 -10.65 17.09 -19.97
CA ASN A 182 -9.26 17.36 -20.37
C ASN A 182 -8.75 16.48 -21.53
N GLY A 183 -9.61 15.62 -22.11
CA GLY A 183 -9.28 14.73 -23.21
C GLY A 183 -8.79 13.33 -22.80
N THR A 184 -8.61 13.08 -21.50
CA THR A 184 -8.31 11.71 -21.05
C THR A 184 -9.56 10.84 -21.05
N SER A 185 -9.43 9.57 -21.40
CA SER A 185 -10.54 8.61 -21.33
C SER A 185 -10.06 7.20 -21.06
N LYS A 186 -10.96 6.40 -20.47
CA LYS A 186 -10.84 4.94 -20.39
C LYS A 186 -12.11 4.32 -20.95
N THR A 187 -11.96 3.26 -21.73
CA THR A 187 -13.08 2.49 -22.23
C THR A 187 -12.85 1.00 -21.99
N TYR A 188 -13.94 0.32 -21.69
CA TYR A 188 -13.91 -1.09 -21.25
C TYR A 188 -14.88 -1.91 -22.09
N THR A 189 -14.52 -3.16 -22.40
CA THR A 189 -15.45 -4.17 -22.92
C THR A 189 -15.30 -5.44 -22.10
N TYR A 190 -16.35 -6.24 -22.10
CA TYR A 190 -16.42 -7.47 -21.31
C TYR A 190 -16.75 -8.66 -22.19
N ASP A 191 -16.40 -9.85 -21.74
CA ASP A 191 -16.80 -11.09 -22.39
C ASP A 191 -18.19 -11.57 -21.90
N ALA A 192 -18.68 -12.68 -22.43
CA ALA A 192 -19.97 -13.25 -22.07
C ALA A 192 -20.07 -13.70 -20.58
N LEU A 193 -18.95 -13.81 -19.88
CA LEU A 193 -18.87 -14.11 -18.44
C LEU A 193 -18.66 -12.84 -17.59
N MET A 194 -18.87 -11.65 -18.16
CA MET A 194 -18.70 -10.34 -17.51
C MET A 194 -17.25 -10.06 -17.05
N ARG A 195 -16.24 -10.76 -17.60
CA ARG A 195 -14.84 -10.51 -17.32
C ARG A 195 -14.32 -9.43 -18.27
N LEU A 196 -13.37 -8.60 -17.78
CA LEU A 196 -12.76 -7.55 -18.58
C LEU A 196 -12.09 -8.12 -19.83
N LYS A 197 -12.61 -7.80 -21.02
CA LYS A 197 -12.06 -8.22 -22.32
C LYS A 197 -11.08 -7.21 -22.88
N THR A 198 -11.41 -5.92 -22.82
CA THR A 198 -10.47 -4.88 -23.24
C THR A 198 -10.54 -3.69 -22.32
N MET A 199 -9.40 -3.02 -22.15
CA MET A 199 -9.30 -1.70 -21.53
C MET A 199 -8.43 -0.83 -22.44
N LYS A 200 -8.95 0.33 -22.82
CA LYS A 200 -8.21 1.32 -23.61
C LYS A 200 -8.13 2.62 -22.83
N GLU A 201 -6.92 3.12 -22.62
CA GLU A 201 -6.63 4.41 -21.99
C GLU A 201 -6.14 5.39 -23.04
N THR A 202 -6.69 6.60 -23.05
CA THR A 202 -6.27 7.70 -23.93
C THR A 202 -5.78 8.85 -23.04
N ASN A 203 -4.60 9.40 -23.36
CA ASN A 203 -4.05 10.54 -22.64
C ASN A 203 -4.50 11.87 -23.28
N VAL A 204 -4.10 12.99 -22.64
CA VAL A 204 -4.44 14.36 -23.08
C VAL A 204 -3.95 14.71 -24.50
N ASP A 205 -2.98 14.00 -25.04
CA ASP A 205 -2.43 14.22 -26.39
C ASP A 205 -3.06 13.26 -27.42
N GLY A 206 -4.12 12.52 -27.06
CA GLY A 206 -4.79 11.54 -27.91
C GLY A 206 -4.00 10.26 -28.15
N LYS A 207 -2.85 10.08 -27.53
CA LYS A 207 -2.13 8.80 -27.54
C LYS A 207 -2.84 7.81 -26.63
N TRP A 208 -2.91 6.57 -27.09
CA TRP A 208 -3.63 5.54 -26.34
C TRP A 208 -2.86 4.25 -26.22
N LEU A 209 -3.16 3.52 -25.14
CA LEU A 209 -2.77 2.15 -24.89
C LEU A 209 -4.02 1.29 -24.67
N LYS A 210 -4.11 0.19 -25.41
CA LYS A 210 -5.19 -0.81 -25.27
C LYS A 210 -4.60 -2.12 -24.77
N LYS A 211 -5.20 -2.65 -23.70
CA LYS A 211 -4.97 -4.00 -23.19
C LYS A 211 -6.11 -4.90 -23.65
N THR A 212 -5.80 -6.09 -24.17
CA THR A 212 -6.78 -7.13 -24.51
C THR A 212 -6.47 -8.36 -23.72
N PHE A 213 -7.44 -8.84 -22.94
CA PHE A 213 -7.34 -10.01 -22.07
C PHE A 213 -8.00 -11.21 -22.72
N THR A 214 -7.30 -12.33 -22.79
CA THR A 214 -7.82 -13.63 -23.19
C THR A 214 -7.77 -14.57 -21.99
N TYR A 215 -8.78 -15.40 -21.86
CA TYR A 215 -8.92 -16.30 -20.72
C TYR A 215 -9.03 -17.75 -21.14
N THR A 216 -8.35 -18.64 -20.43
CA THR A 216 -8.48 -20.08 -20.56
C THR A 216 -8.67 -20.68 -19.18
N SER A 217 -9.69 -21.52 -19.00
CA SER A 217 -10.03 -22.16 -17.72
C SER A 217 -10.13 -21.16 -16.55
N GLY A 218 -10.73 -19.97 -16.80
CA GLY A 218 -10.96 -18.94 -15.80
C GLY A 218 -9.76 -18.04 -15.48
N ARG A 219 -8.59 -18.27 -16.10
CA ARG A 219 -7.36 -17.51 -15.88
C ARG A 219 -6.96 -16.76 -17.14
N ILE A 220 -6.23 -15.64 -16.98
CA ILE A 220 -5.65 -14.93 -18.11
C ILE A 220 -4.64 -15.83 -18.80
N SER A 221 -4.88 -16.17 -20.08
CA SER A 221 -3.92 -16.89 -20.94
C SER A 221 -3.05 -15.93 -21.73
N ASP A 222 -3.63 -14.78 -22.15
CA ASP A 222 -2.90 -13.80 -22.93
C ASP A 222 -3.30 -12.39 -22.54
N LEU A 223 -2.32 -11.48 -22.56
CA LEU A 223 -2.50 -10.05 -22.39
C LEU A 223 -1.79 -9.31 -23.53
N ALA A 224 -2.56 -8.84 -24.50
CA ALA A 224 -2.03 -8.11 -25.63
C ALA A 224 -2.09 -6.59 -25.37
N TYR A 225 -0.99 -5.90 -25.67
CA TYR A 225 -0.84 -4.45 -25.61
C TYR A 225 -0.78 -3.90 -27.04
N ALA A 226 -1.62 -2.93 -27.33
CA ALA A 226 -1.62 -2.21 -28.58
C ALA A 226 -1.64 -0.70 -28.31
N SER A 227 -1.00 0.09 -29.16
CA SER A 227 -1.01 1.57 -29.06
C SER A 227 -1.09 2.18 -30.44
N ASN A 228 -1.39 3.49 -30.52
CA ASN A 228 -1.32 4.22 -31.81
C ASN A 228 0.10 4.66 -32.20
N VAL A 229 1.13 4.31 -31.38
CA VAL A 229 2.52 4.73 -31.59
C VAL A 229 3.53 3.57 -31.57
N GLY A 230 3.08 2.33 -31.47
CA GLY A 230 3.97 1.17 -31.37
C GLY A 230 3.36 -0.13 -31.85
N SER A 231 4.18 -1.15 -31.95
CA SER A 231 3.76 -2.51 -32.34
C SER A 231 2.98 -3.19 -31.24
N ILE A 232 2.13 -4.16 -31.62
CA ILE A 232 1.43 -5.03 -30.68
C ILE A 232 2.43 -5.95 -29.98
N VAL A 233 2.33 -6.03 -28.67
CA VAL A 233 3.11 -6.94 -27.83
C VAL A 233 2.14 -7.81 -27.03
N THR A 234 2.37 -9.11 -26.98
CA THR A 234 1.52 -10.04 -26.23
C THR A 234 2.33 -10.80 -25.20
N GLU A 235 1.88 -10.77 -23.95
CA GLU A 235 2.33 -11.66 -22.89
C GLU A 235 1.45 -12.90 -22.88
N ASN A 236 2.07 -14.09 -22.94
CA ASN A 236 1.39 -15.36 -22.91
C ASN A 236 1.71 -16.06 -21.58
N TYR A 237 0.69 -16.43 -20.84
CA TYR A 237 0.77 -16.97 -19.48
C TYR A 237 0.50 -18.46 -19.49
N THR A 238 1.42 -19.25 -18.95
CA THR A 238 1.28 -20.69 -18.77
C THR A 238 1.21 -21.01 -17.29
N TYR A 239 0.31 -21.93 -16.96
CA TYR A 239 0.08 -22.36 -15.57
C TYR A 239 0.36 -23.85 -15.42
N SER A 240 0.90 -24.23 -14.26
CA SER A 240 1.11 -25.62 -13.86
C SER A 240 0.54 -25.83 -12.46
N TYR A 241 -0.29 -26.87 -12.28
CA TYR A 241 -0.95 -27.17 -11.01
C TYR A 241 -1.64 -25.94 -10.37
N GLY A 242 -2.14 -25.03 -11.21
CA GLY A 242 -2.82 -23.83 -10.74
C GLY A 242 -1.94 -22.60 -10.51
N ASN A 243 -0.63 -22.73 -10.50
CA ASN A 243 0.32 -21.65 -10.31
C ASN A 243 0.90 -21.18 -11.64
N LEU A 244 1.22 -19.88 -11.74
CA LEU A 244 1.92 -19.34 -12.92
C LEU A 244 3.29 -20.01 -13.05
N SER A 245 3.54 -20.61 -14.21
CA SER A 245 4.80 -21.34 -14.47
C SER A 245 5.71 -20.65 -15.48
N GLU A 246 5.13 -19.94 -16.46
CA GLU A 246 5.92 -19.22 -17.47
C GLU A 246 5.16 -18.03 -18.03
N VAL A 247 5.88 -16.95 -18.36
CA VAL A 247 5.40 -15.82 -19.15
C VAL A 247 6.29 -15.70 -20.38
N LYS A 248 5.70 -15.74 -21.57
CA LYS A 248 6.39 -15.52 -22.84
C LYS A 248 5.96 -14.20 -23.47
N LEU A 249 6.86 -13.58 -24.21
CA LEU A 249 6.58 -12.44 -25.06
C LEU A 249 6.36 -12.95 -26.50
N ASN A 250 5.23 -12.58 -27.11
CA ASN A 250 4.83 -12.95 -28.46
C ASN A 250 4.96 -14.47 -28.74
N SER A 251 4.58 -15.30 -27.77
CA SER A 251 4.62 -16.77 -27.77
C SER A 251 5.99 -17.40 -27.98
N SER A 252 7.05 -16.63 -28.14
CA SER A 252 8.40 -17.11 -28.50
C SER A 252 9.43 -16.92 -27.39
N THR A 253 9.52 -15.74 -26.81
CA THR A 253 10.59 -15.37 -25.88
C THR A 253 10.11 -15.50 -24.44
N SER A 254 10.67 -16.45 -23.69
CA SER A 254 10.43 -16.57 -22.25
C SER A 254 11.03 -15.37 -21.52
N ILE A 255 10.19 -14.55 -20.90
CA ILE A 255 10.61 -13.40 -20.11
C ILE A 255 10.62 -13.68 -18.61
N TRP A 256 9.85 -14.67 -18.19
CA TRP A 256 9.82 -15.17 -16.82
C TRP A 256 9.43 -16.64 -16.81
N LYS A 257 10.14 -17.46 -16.04
CA LYS A 257 9.85 -18.89 -15.88
C LYS A 257 10.21 -19.36 -14.48
N LEU A 258 9.28 -20.02 -13.83
CA LEU A 258 9.51 -20.74 -12.58
C LEU A 258 10.37 -21.97 -12.87
N THR A 259 11.52 -22.12 -12.22
CA THR A 259 12.44 -23.24 -12.45
C THR A 259 12.56 -24.17 -11.25
N ALA A 260 12.27 -23.69 -10.04
CA ALA A 260 12.33 -24.51 -8.85
C ALA A 260 11.47 -23.93 -7.70
N GLU A 261 10.94 -24.83 -6.87
CA GLU A 261 10.25 -24.54 -5.62
C GLU A 261 10.76 -25.48 -4.52
N ASN A 262 10.70 -25.06 -3.26
CA ASN A 262 11.01 -25.94 -2.12
C ASN A 262 9.76 -26.71 -1.65
N SER A 263 9.91 -27.51 -0.58
CA SER A 263 8.82 -28.29 0.00
C SER A 263 7.70 -27.46 0.64
N LEU A 264 7.95 -26.17 0.93
CA LEU A 264 6.96 -25.22 1.42
C LEU A 264 6.19 -24.51 0.28
N GLY A 265 6.47 -24.85 -0.99
CA GLY A 265 5.90 -24.18 -2.16
C GLY A 265 6.49 -22.79 -2.42
N LEU A 266 7.61 -22.43 -1.76
CA LEU A 266 8.28 -21.16 -1.98
C LEU A 266 9.17 -21.25 -3.23
N THR A 267 9.14 -20.22 -4.06
CA THR A 267 9.98 -20.12 -5.26
C THR A 267 11.46 -20.09 -4.88
N THR A 268 12.23 -21.08 -5.33
CA THR A 268 13.69 -21.14 -5.14
C THR A 268 14.48 -20.87 -6.41
N GLY A 269 13.85 -20.94 -7.58
CA GLY A 269 14.47 -20.68 -8.86
C GLY A 269 13.55 -20.00 -9.86
N VAL A 270 14.08 -19.00 -10.57
CA VAL A 270 13.39 -18.29 -11.66
C VAL A 270 14.39 -17.93 -12.74
N SER A 271 14.00 -18.08 -14.02
CA SER A 271 14.70 -17.41 -15.13
C SER A 271 13.95 -16.18 -15.59
N THR A 272 14.67 -15.10 -15.92
CA THR A 272 14.10 -13.87 -16.49
C THR A 272 14.95 -13.45 -17.69
N GLY A 273 14.49 -13.82 -18.87
CA GLY A 273 15.31 -13.73 -20.08
C GLY A 273 16.59 -14.53 -19.92
N ILE A 274 17.76 -13.86 -20.07
CA ILE A 274 19.10 -14.48 -19.92
C ILE A 274 19.55 -14.65 -18.46
N LEU A 275 18.82 -14.08 -17.51
CA LEU A 275 19.20 -14.10 -16.09
C LEU A 275 18.58 -15.28 -15.37
N THR A 276 19.35 -15.95 -14.53
CA THR A 276 18.86 -16.91 -13.54
C THR A 276 18.88 -16.28 -12.15
N ARG A 277 17.82 -16.55 -11.37
CA ARG A 277 17.68 -16.09 -9.98
C ARG A 277 17.42 -17.27 -9.09
N THR A 278 18.18 -17.38 -8.02
CA THR A 278 17.94 -18.38 -6.97
C THR A 278 17.66 -17.67 -5.66
N TYR A 279 16.74 -18.23 -4.91
CA TYR A 279 16.32 -17.72 -3.60
C TYR A 279 16.57 -18.80 -2.57
N SER A 280 17.10 -18.40 -1.43
CA SER A 280 17.36 -19.27 -0.29
C SER A 280 16.49 -18.89 0.88
N TYR A 281 16.02 -19.89 1.61
CA TYR A 281 15.18 -19.74 2.79
C TYR A 281 15.71 -20.63 3.91
N ASP A 282 15.44 -20.28 5.15
CA ASP A 282 15.64 -21.18 6.27
C ASP A 282 14.55 -22.27 6.31
N ALA A 283 14.61 -23.15 7.31
CA ALA A 283 13.66 -24.24 7.48
C ALA A 283 12.21 -23.76 7.69
N ASN A 284 12.01 -22.53 8.11
CA ASN A 284 10.69 -21.92 8.39
C ASN A 284 10.16 -21.08 7.22
N GLY A 285 10.92 -20.97 6.12
CA GLY A 285 10.55 -20.19 4.96
C GLY A 285 10.95 -18.72 5.03
N ILE A 286 11.78 -18.31 6.00
CA ILE A 286 12.30 -16.94 6.09
C ILE A 286 13.42 -16.78 5.06
N PRO A 287 13.41 -15.69 4.22
CA PRO A 287 14.44 -15.48 3.22
C PRO A 287 15.83 -15.33 3.83
N THR A 288 16.81 -16.07 3.33
CA THR A 288 18.23 -15.98 3.75
C THR A 288 19.16 -15.47 2.68
N GLY A 289 18.74 -15.50 1.40
CA GLY A 289 19.58 -14.99 0.32
C GLY A 289 18.93 -14.98 -1.04
N ARG A 290 19.59 -14.24 -1.95
CA ARG A 290 19.24 -14.19 -3.38
C ARG A 290 20.51 -14.10 -4.21
N VAL A 291 20.63 -14.93 -5.24
CA VAL A 291 21.71 -14.86 -6.22
C VAL A 291 21.12 -14.63 -7.62
N VAL A 292 21.69 -13.70 -8.38
CA VAL A 292 21.37 -13.43 -9.78
C VAL A 292 22.60 -13.66 -10.62
N LYS A 293 22.48 -14.45 -11.70
CA LYS A 293 23.55 -14.77 -12.63
C LYS A 293 23.18 -14.45 -14.08
N ASN A 294 24.17 -14.06 -14.86
CA ASN A 294 24.15 -14.09 -16.33
C ASN A 294 25.12 -15.19 -16.78
N GLY A 295 24.59 -16.32 -17.23
CA GLY A 295 25.40 -17.52 -17.43
C GLY A 295 26.10 -17.93 -16.13
N SER A 296 27.44 -18.01 -16.14
CA SER A 296 28.27 -18.30 -14.97
C SER A 296 28.59 -17.07 -14.11
N THR A 297 28.38 -15.86 -14.64
CA THR A 297 28.77 -14.61 -13.96
C THR A 297 27.74 -14.23 -12.91
N VAL A 298 28.16 -14.07 -11.66
CA VAL A 298 27.35 -13.58 -10.55
C VAL A 298 27.24 -12.06 -10.66
N ILE A 299 26.01 -11.56 -10.88
CA ILE A 299 25.70 -10.13 -10.95
C ILE A 299 25.30 -9.59 -9.58
N GLN A 300 24.56 -10.38 -8.82
CA GLN A 300 24.10 -10.05 -7.47
C GLN A 300 24.20 -11.30 -6.59
N ASN A 301 24.66 -11.10 -5.37
CA ASN A 301 24.63 -12.13 -4.32
C ASN A 301 24.33 -11.42 -3.00
N SER A 302 23.10 -11.54 -2.54
CA SER A 302 22.61 -10.88 -1.32
C SER A 302 22.33 -11.92 -0.24
N GLY A 303 22.79 -11.65 0.97
CA GLY A 303 22.44 -12.40 2.19
C GLY A 303 21.54 -11.57 3.08
N TYR A 304 20.67 -12.23 3.83
CA TYR A 304 19.71 -11.62 4.76
C TYR A 304 19.65 -12.39 6.08
N ASN A 305 19.42 -11.66 7.15
CA ASN A 305 19.09 -12.26 8.44
C ASN A 305 17.95 -11.48 9.08
N PHE A 306 16.90 -12.20 9.43
CA PHE A 306 15.71 -11.64 10.05
C PHE A 306 15.59 -12.12 11.50
N ASN A 307 15.04 -11.26 12.35
CA ASN A 307 14.64 -11.66 13.70
C ASN A 307 13.38 -12.55 13.59
N ALA A 308 13.49 -13.80 14.00
CA ALA A 308 12.39 -14.75 13.89
C ALA A 308 11.15 -14.37 14.72
N LYS A 309 11.29 -13.54 15.77
CA LYS A 309 10.19 -13.11 16.64
C LYS A 309 9.44 -11.90 16.11
N THR A 310 10.16 -10.92 15.55
CA THR A 310 9.58 -9.64 15.12
C THR A 310 9.45 -9.53 13.61
N GLY A 311 10.11 -10.39 12.83
CA GLY A 311 10.20 -10.26 11.38
C GLY A 311 11.13 -9.14 10.90
N ASN A 312 11.80 -8.41 11.80
CA ASN A 312 12.69 -7.31 11.48
C ASN A 312 13.98 -7.81 10.82
N LEU A 313 14.47 -7.06 9.85
CA LEU A 313 15.74 -7.34 9.19
C LEU A 313 16.91 -6.95 10.12
N ASN A 314 17.66 -7.92 10.64
CA ASN A 314 18.83 -7.67 11.48
C ASN A 314 19.99 -7.13 10.64
N TRP A 315 20.23 -7.73 9.49
CA TRP A 315 21.24 -7.28 8.54
C TRP A 315 20.96 -7.77 7.11
N ARG A 316 21.49 -7.04 6.15
CA ARG A 316 21.66 -7.48 4.76
C ARG A 316 23.12 -7.38 4.33
N LYS A 317 23.54 -8.25 3.42
CA LYS A 317 24.90 -8.27 2.89
C LYS A 317 24.90 -8.36 1.38
N ASP A 318 25.68 -7.50 0.74
CA ASP A 318 26.11 -7.66 -0.65
C ASP A 318 27.40 -8.49 -0.64
N ASN A 319 27.30 -9.78 -0.99
CA ASN A 319 28.44 -10.66 -1.00
C ASN A 319 29.38 -10.44 -2.21
N VAL A 320 28.92 -9.74 -3.26
CA VAL A 320 29.77 -9.38 -4.42
C VAL A 320 30.74 -8.28 -4.03
N ARG A 321 30.24 -7.26 -3.29
CA ARG A 321 31.05 -6.12 -2.82
C ARG A 321 31.60 -6.30 -1.41
N ASN A 322 31.20 -7.36 -0.71
CA ASN A 322 31.49 -7.62 0.70
C ASN A 322 31.08 -6.46 1.62
N ILE A 323 29.91 -5.88 1.37
CA ILE A 323 29.33 -4.80 2.20
C ILE A 323 28.19 -5.37 3.01
N GLN A 324 28.23 -5.17 4.32
CA GLN A 324 27.14 -5.55 5.24
C GLN A 324 26.57 -4.31 5.93
N GLU A 325 25.25 -4.26 6.00
CA GLU A 325 24.51 -3.24 6.73
C GLU A 325 23.69 -3.91 7.83
N SER A 326 23.77 -3.36 9.03
CA SER A 326 22.98 -3.82 10.19
C SER A 326 21.87 -2.81 10.51
N PHE A 327 20.77 -3.30 11.04
CA PHE A 327 19.57 -2.53 11.32
C PHE A 327 19.16 -2.72 12.78
N GLY A 328 18.72 -1.64 13.42
CA GLY A 328 18.15 -1.67 14.76
C GLY A 328 16.77 -1.06 14.78
N TYR A 329 15.98 -1.44 15.75
CA TYR A 329 14.56 -1.07 15.85
C TYR A 329 14.19 -0.76 17.30
N ASP A 330 13.18 0.07 17.48
CA ASP A 330 12.57 0.31 18.78
C ASP A 330 11.44 -0.71 19.10
N ASN A 331 10.79 -0.51 20.25
CA ASN A 331 9.71 -1.37 20.72
C ASN A 331 8.41 -1.30 19.88
N LEU A 332 8.36 -0.40 18.88
CA LEU A 332 7.28 -0.31 17.88
C LEU A 332 7.71 -0.85 16.51
N ASN A 333 8.87 -1.53 16.45
CA ASN A 333 9.47 -2.01 15.20
C ASN A 333 9.80 -0.87 14.22
N ARG A 334 9.99 0.40 14.70
CA ARG A 334 10.45 1.50 13.88
C ARG A 334 11.96 1.45 13.75
N LEU A 335 12.50 1.72 12.56
CA LEU A 335 13.93 1.65 12.25
C LEU A 335 14.70 2.77 12.99
N THR A 336 15.55 2.41 13.95
CA THR A 336 16.35 3.36 14.75
C THR A 336 17.81 3.42 14.36
N SER A 337 18.34 2.36 13.69
CA SER A 337 19.70 2.39 13.16
C SER A 337 19.80 1.65 11.83
N PHE A 338 20.59 2.18 10.91
CA PHE A 338 20.78 1.64 9.55
C PHE A 338 22.06 2.19 8.93
N ALA A 339 22.85 1.34 8.28
CA ALA A 339 24.05 1.74 7.55
C ALA A 339 24.99 2.68 8.35
N GLY A 340 25.15 2.46 9.67
CA GLY A 340 25.94 3.33 10.55
C GLY A 340 25.30 4.66 10.92
N LYS A 341 24.02 4.85 10.57
CA LYS A 341 23.21 6.05 10.86
C LYS A 341 22.12 5.73 11.88
N THR A 342 21.58 6.76 12.51
CA THR A 342 20.49 6.62 13.48
C THR A 342 19.29 7.48 13.11
N ALA A 343 18.09 7.03 13.49
CA ALA A 343 16.86 7.79 13.44
C ALA A 343 16.17 7.78 14.80
N ALA A 344 15.55 8.89 15.16
CA ALA A 344 14.75 9.04 16.38
C ALA A 344 13.33 9.51 16.05
N TYR A 345 12.39 9.15 16.90
CA TYR A 345 10.96 9.39 16.71
C TYR A 345 10.32 9.99 17.94
N SER A 346 9.31 10.82 17.72
CA SER A 346 8.38 11.24 18.78
C SER A 346 7.29 10.16 19.00
N ASN A 347 6.50 10.35 20.06
CA ASN A 347 5.41 9.44 20.40
C ASN A 347 4.29 9.40 19.34
N ASN A 348 4.06 10.51 18.63
CA ASN A 348 3.08 10.56 17.52
C ASN A 348 3.63 9.96 16.20
N GLY A 349 4.84 9.38 16.20
CA GLY A 349 5.44 8.72 15.05
C GLY A 349 6.28 9.60 14.14
N ASN A 350 6.37 10.89 14.38
CA ASN A 350 7.22 11.81 13.61
C ASN A 350 8.70 11.50 13.79
N ILE A 351 9.48 11.56 12.71
CA ILE A 351 10.95 11.48 12.77
C ILE A 351 11.46 12.80 13.37
N THR A 352 12.12 12.76 14.52
CA THR A 352 12.67 13.94 15.14
C THR A 352 14.12 14.22 14.74
N ASN A 353 14.84 13.17 14.33
CA ASN A 353 16.26 13.26 13.99
C ASN A 353 16.67 12.12 13.05
N ILE A 354 17.56 12.42 12.10
CA ILE A 354 18.37 11.45 11.37
C ILE A 354 19.81 11.93 11.39
N SER A 355 20.75 11.10 11.87
CA SER A 355 22.12 11.49 12.25
C SER A 355 22.95 12.17 11.17
N ASN A 356 22.67 11.94 9.88
CA ASN A 356 23.39 12.58 8.77
C ASN A 356 22.52 13.52 7.93
N VAL A 357 21.27 13.72 8.34
CA VAL A 357 20.33 14.62 7.65
C VAL A 357 20.12 15.88 8.50
N GLY A 358 19.67 15.70 9.76
CA GLY A 358 19.39 16.85 10.63
C GLY A 358 18.29 16.58 11.65
N ALA A 359 17.96 17.61 12.42
CA ALA A 359 16.81 17.64 13.31
C ALA A 359 15.58 18.18 12.56
N PHE A 360 14.43 17.55 12.77
CA PHE A 360 13.17 17.87 12.14
C PHE A 360 12.26 18.61 13.13
N VAL A 361 11.75 19.76 12.72
CA VAL A 361 10.76 20.54 13.45
C VAL A 361 9.43 20.44 12.73
N TYR A 362 8.37 20.20 13.48
CA TYR A 362 7.02 20.04 12.94
C TYR A 362 6.18 21.28 13.25
N ASN A 363 5.16 21.49 12.43
CA ASN A 363 4.25 22.62 12.55
C ASN A 363 3.26 22.37 13.71
N ASP A 364 3.03 23.35 14.55
CA ASP A 364 2.11 23.23 15.70
C ASP A 364 0.65 23.06 15.26
N GLU A 365 0.24 23.71 14.17
CA GLU A 365 -1.13 23.61 13.63
C GLU A 365 -1.33 22.34 12.78
N LYS A 366 -0.25 21.85 12.17
CA LYS A 366 -0.22 20.64 11.33
C LYS A 366 0.82 19.67 11.86
N PRO A 367 0.51 18.92 12.92
CA PRO A 367 1.50 18.20 13.73
C PRO A 367 2.28 17.11 13.00
N TYR A 368 1.86 16.73 11.79
CA TYR A 368 2.58 15.78 10.92
C TYR A 368 3.31 16.47 9.74
N ALA A 369 3.19 17.79 9.60
CA ALA A 369 3.87 18.54 8.56
C ALA A 369 5.22 19.07 9.08
N ILE A 370 6.31 18.77 8.35
CA ILE A 370 7.64 19.32 8.64
C ILE A 370 7.61 20.83 8.39
N ALA A 371 7.90 21.62 9.42
CA ALA A 371 8.05 23.07 9.32
C ALA A 371 9.47 23.46 8.88
N SER A 372 10.49 22.78 9.43
CA SER A 372 11.89 23.03 9.06
C SER A 372 12.78 21.83 9.37
N ILE A 373 13.96 21.81 8.75
CA ILE A 373 15.03 20.86 9.05
C ILE A 373 16.27 21.66 9.39
N THR A 374 16.91 21.37 10.53
CA THR A 374 18.24 21.90 10.89
C THR A 374 19.27 20.88 10.43
N PRO A 375 20.01 21.10 9.31
CA PRO A 375 20.93 20.12 8.75
C PRO A 375 22.14 19.84 9.66
N TYR A 376 22.62 18.59 9.66
CA TYR A 376 23.87 18.18 10.32
C TYR A 376 24.98 17.97 9.29
N GLY A 377 25.55 19.04 8.75
CA GLY A 377 26.61 18.96 7.74
C GLY A 377 26.11 19.18 6.31
N THR A 378 26.89 18.72 5.33
CA THR A 378 26.70 19.02 3.90
C THR A 378 26.23 17.84 3.07
N GLU A 379 25.90 16.72 3.67
CA GLU A 379 25.46 15.50 2.95
C GLU A 379 24.10 15.71 2.26
N VAL A 380 23.23 16.53 2.84
CA VAL A 380 21.99 16.95 2.18
C VAL A 380 22.25 18.32 1.56
N PRO A 381 22.32 18.42 0.23
CA PRO A 381 22.54 19.71 -0.40
C PRO A 381 21.34 20.64 -0.11
N LEU A 382 21.63 21.84 0.36
CA LEU A 382 20.64 22.91 0.47
C LEU A 382 20.31 23.36 -0.95
N ARG A 383 19.27 22.80 -1.52
CA ARG A 383 18.71 23.21 -2.80
C ARG A 383 17.38 23.88 -2.57
N GLU A 384 17.21 25.03 -3.15
CA GLU A 384 15.91 25.67 -3.17
C GLU A 384 15.04 24.94 -4.20
N GLN A 385 14.05 24.19 -3.71
CA GLN A 385 13.04 23.53 -4.52
C GLN A 385 11.70 24.21 -4.26
N GLN A 386 11.09 24.74 -5.29
CA GLN A 386 9.74 25.34 -5.22
C GLN A 386 8.73 24.36 -5.78
N ILE A 387 7.67 24.07 -5.03
CA ILE A 387 6.61 23.16 -5.46
C ILE A 387 5.27 23.89 -5.36
N THR A 388 4.52 23.92 -6.46
CA THR A 388 3.13 24.33 -6.45
C THR A 388 2.20 23.13 -6.50
N TYR A 389 0.99 23.27 -5.97
CA TYR A 389 0.01 22.20 -5.89
C TYR A 389 -1.29 22.63 -6.57
N ASN A 390 -1.92 21.69 -7.27
CA ASN A 390 -3.25 21.91 -7.86
C ASN A 390 -4.37 21.62 -6.84
N ALA A 391 -5.63 21.83 -7.24
CA ALA A 391 -6.82 21.59 -6.41
C ALA A 391 -7.00 20.09 -5.99
N LEU A 392 -6.31 19.14 -6.63
CA LEU A 392 -6.25 17.73 -6.21
C LEU A 392 -5.15 17.48 -5.16
N ARG A 393 -4.50 18.53 -4.65
CA ARG A 393 -3.34 18.46 -3.71
C ARG A 393 -2.17 17.64 -4.28
N ARG A 394 -2.01 17.64 -5.63
CA ARG A 394 -0.90 17.01 -6.33
C ARG A 394 0.10 18.08 -6.79
N PRO A 395 1.41 17.80 -6.79
CA PRO A 395 2.40 18.74 -7.34
C PRO A 395 2.03 19.16 -8.76
N GLU A 396 1.81 20.43 -8.99
CA GLU A 396 1.52 21.00 -10.33
C GLU A 396 2.81 21.38 -11.04
N THR A 397 3.71 22.06 -10.31
CA THR A 397 5.06 22.36 -10.79
C THR A 397 6.11 22.01 -9.73
N ILE A 398 7.28 21.60 -10.21
CA ILE A 398 8.50 21.49 -9.39
C ILE A 398 9.58 22.30 -10.10
N THR A 399 10.12 23.31 -9.43
CA THR A 399 11.21 24.15 -9.95
C THR A 399 12.47 23.92 -9.12
N GLU A 400 13.59 23.59 -9.78
CA GLU A 400 14.89 23.39 -9.15
C GLU A 400 16.01 23.62 -10.17
N ASN A 401 17.02 24.43 -9.83
CA ASN A 401 18.24 24.64 -10.63
C ASN A 401 17.98 25.00 -12.10
N GLY A 402 16.98 25.87 -12.37
CA GLY A 402 16.60 26.27 -13.72
C GLY A 402 15.77 25.23 -14.50
N TYR A 403 15.49 24.09 -13.88
CA TYR A 403 14.52 23.13 -14.42
C TYR A 403 13.13 23.43 -13.88
N VAL A 404 12.12 23.28 -14.74
CA VAL A 404 10.70 23.34 -14.36
C VAL A 404 10.02 22.09 -14.90
N ALA A 405 9.60 21.23 -14.00
CA ALA A 405 8.72 20.11 -14.31
C ALA A 405 7.27 20.53 -14.09
N THR A 406 6.42 20.39 -15.11
CA THR A 406 4.97 20.66 -15.01
C THR A 406 4.21 19.36 -15.20
N PHE A 407 3.26 19.09 -14.33
CA PHE A 407 2.48 17.86 -14.31
C PHE A 407 1.02 18.11 -14.66
N THR A 408 0.45 17.25 -15.49
CA THR A 408 -0.98 17.22 -15.78
C THR A 408 -1.59 15.94 -15.18
N TYR A 409 -2.75 16.10 -14.57
CA TYR A 409 -3.46 15.00 -13.91
C TYR A 409 -4.84 14.81 -14.53
N ASN A 410 -5.34 13.57 -14.53
CA ASN A 410 -6.74 13.31 -14.78
C ASN A 410 -7.58 13.60 -13.52
N GLY A 411 -8.90 13.57 -13.65
CA GLY A 411 -9.82 13.88 -12.54
C GLY A 411 -9.79 12.89 -11.36
N GLU A 412 -9.05 11.77 -11.49
CA GLU A 412 -8.81 10.82 -10.40
C GLU A 412 -7.47 11.10 -9.69
N GLY A 413 -6.72 12.12 -10.12
CA GLY A 413 -5.43 12.49 -9.54
C GLY A 413 -4.26 11.64 -10.03
N ASN A 414 -4.44 10.86 -11.11
CA ASN A 414 -3.35 10.14 -11.76
C ASN A 414 -2.60 11.07 -12.71
N ARG A 415 -1.27 11.07 -12.64
CA ARG A 415 -0.43 11.87 -13.54
C ARG A 415 -0.46 11.28 -14.95
N VAL A 416 -0.90 12.08 -15.92
CA VAL A 416 -1.05 11.69 -17.33
C VAL A 416 -0.06 12.33 -18.26
N LYS A 417 0.62 13.42 -17.82
CA LYS A 417 1.67 14.09 -18.59
C LYS A 417 2.68 14.76 -17.65
N MET A 418 3.94 14.80 -18.08
CA MET A 418 5.00 15.62 -17.53
C MET A 418 5.69 16.37 -18.67
N ASN A 419 5.89 17.67 -18.50
CA ASN A 419 6.76 18.48 -19.35
C ASN A 419 7.95 18.93 -18.51
N LEU A 420 9.16 18.72 -19.00
CA LEU A 420 10.38 19.21 -18.38
C LEU A 420 10.98 20.32 -19.28
N LYS A 421 11.21 21.49 -18.71
CA LYS A 421 11.94 22.59 -19.33
C LYS A 421 13.20 22.90 -18.56
N LYS A 422 14.25 23.30 -19.25
CA LYS A 422 15.45 23.89 -18.67
C LYS A 422 15.65 25.28 -19.29
N ASN A 423 15.71 26.32 -18.48
CA ASN A 423 15.83 27.70 -18.96
C ASN A 423 14.83 28.02 -20.09
N ASN A 424 13.57 27.64 -19.90
CA ASN A 424 12.45 27.74 -20.85
C ASN A 424 12.53 26.89 -22.15
N GLN A 425 13.57 26.06 -22.31
CA GLN A 425 13.66 25.13 -23.43
C GLN A 425 13.13 23.74 -23.03
N VAL A 426 12.25 23.16 -23.85
CA VAL A 426 11.69 21.83 -23.62
C VAL A 426 12.79 20.79 -23.70
N GLN A 427 12.86 19.92 -22.69
CA GLN A 427 13.81 18.81 -22.60
C GLN A 427 13.11 17.46 -22.79
N LEU A 428 11.82 17.39 -22.37
CA LEU A 428 11.00 16.17 -22.42
C LEU A 428 9.52 16.55 -22.44
#